data_8c3e709b43c75a6fe2f8a897101f541a
#
_entry.id   8c3e709b43c75a6fe2f8a897101f541a
#
_cell.length_a   1.000
_cell.length_b   1.000
_cell.length_c   1.000
_cell.angle_alpha   90.00
_cell.angle_beta   90.00
_cell.angle_gamma   90.00
#
_symmetry.space_group_name_H-M   'P 1'
#
loop_
_entity.id
_entity.type
_entity.pdbx_description
1 polymer ?
#
loop_
_entity_poly.entity_id
_entity_poly.type
_entity_poly.pdbx_seq_one_letter_code
_entity_poly.pdbx_strand_id
1 'polypeptide(L)'
;MMNEHLSDIDEALGWALENWRLDRLTTIDRAVLRIGAVEMLFVETVPPKVAIQEAILLAEMYGGEESPRFVNGVLDALFKGVATGLIKVTD
;
A
#
# COMPACT_ATOMS: atom_id res chain seq x y z
N MET A 1 10.22 5.35 -11.90
CA MET A 1 9.03 4.48 -11.83
C MET A 1 8.00 4.98 -10.83
N MET A 2 8.36 5.20 -9.59
CA MET A 2 7.39 5.68 -8.59
C MET A 2 6.79 7.04 -8.97
N ASN A 3 7.59 7.95 -9.52
CA ASN A 3 7.10 9.26 -9.93
C ASN A 3 6.05 9.19 -11.04
N GLU A 4 6.17 8.21 -11.95
CA GLU A 4 5.24 8.05 -13.05
C GLU A 4 3.89 7.53 -12.59
N HIS A 5 3.87 6.72 -11.52
CA HIS A 5 2.67 6.07 -11.04
C HIS A 5 2.15 6.61 -9.71
N LEU A 6 2.77 7.68 -9.21
CA LEU A 6 2.45 8.18 -7.88
C LEU A 6 0.99 8.60 -7.75
N SER A 7 0.46 9.24 -8.78
CA SER A 7 -0.94 9.67 -8.79
C SER A 7 -1.90 8.48 -8.74
N ASP A 8 -1.62 7.45 -9.55
CA ASP A 8 -2.44 6.23 -9.58
C ASP A 8 -2.36 5.47 -8.26
N ILE A 9 -1.16 5.42 -7.69
CA ILE A 9 -0.94 4.76 -6.41
C ILE A 9 -1.69 5.48 -5.30
N ASP A 10 -1.63 6.81 -5.27
CA ASP A 10 -2.30 7.59 -4.25
C ASP A 10 -3.82 7.48 -4.38
N GLU A 11 -4.36 7.41 -5.59
CA GLU A 11 -5.79 7.16 -5.79
C GLU A 11 -6.19 5.78 -5.26
N ALA A 12 -5.41 4.76 -5.58
CA ALA A 12 -5.69 3.40 -5.12
C ALA A 12 -5.60 3.30 -3.61
N LEU A 13 -4.59 3.93 -3.02
CA LEU A 13 -4.46 3.96 -1.57
C LEU A 13 -5.60 4.75 -0.92
N GLY A 14 -6.05 5.82 -1.57
CA GLY A 14 -7.20 6.59 -1.10
C GLY A 14 -8.45 5.73 -1.02
N TRP A 15 -8.66 4.89 -2.01
CA TRP A 15 -9.77 3.93 -1.98
C TRP A 15 -9.60 2.93 -0.83
N ALA A 16 -8.42 2.36 -0.69
CA ALA A 16 -8.13 1.39 0.36
C ALA A 16 -8.21 2.00 1.75
N LEU A 17 -7.98 3.30 1.85
CA LEU A 17 -8.03 4.06 3.09
C LEU A 17 -9.41 4.62 3.41
N GLU A 18 -10.43 4.26 2.65
CA GLU A 18 -11.79 4.76 2.85
C GLU A 18 -12.27 4.64 4.29
N ASN A 19 -11.89 3.56 4.96
CA ASN A 19 -12.24 3.30 6.35
C ASN A 19 -11.14 3.71 7.33
N TRP A 20 -10.13 4.42 6.86
CA TRP A 20 -8.99 4.85 7.66
C TRP A 20 -8.81 6.36 7.54
N ARG A 21 -8.29 6.97 8.57
CA ARG A 21 -8.09 8.40 8.56
C ARG A 21 -6.73 8.77 8.00
N LEU A 22 -6.73 9.51 6.89
CA LEU A 22 -5.50 9.98 6.25
C LEU A 22 -4.69 10.91 7.16
N ASP A 23 -5.38 11.69 7.98
CA ASP A 23 -4.73 12.64 8.89
C ASP A 23 -3.92 11.96 10.00
N ARG A 24 -4.10 10.66 10.18
CA ARG A 24 -3.32 9.89 11.15
C ARG A 24 -2.10 9.21 10.55
N LEU A 25 -1.91 9.36 9.24
CA LEU A 25 -0.77 8.76 8.57
C LEU A 25 0.50 9.52 8.89
N THR A 26 1.48 8.83 9.41
CA THR A 26 2.82 9.39 9.57
C THR A 26 3.52 9.37 8.23
N THR A 27 4.62 10.13 8.12
CA THR A 27 5.44 10.11 6.90
C THR A 27 5.95 8.70 6.61
N ILE A 28 6.33 7.97 7.65
CA ILE A 28 6.84 6.60 7.49
C ILE A 28 5.74 5.66 7.01
N ASP A 29 4.56 5.71 7.59
CA ASP A 29 3.44 4.87 7.15
C ASP A 29 3.09 5.13 5.71
N ARG A 30 3.06 6.40 5.30
CA ARG A 30 2.78 6.77 3.92
C ARG A 30 3.84 6.24 2.96
N ALA A 31 5.12 6.35 3.34
CA ALA A 31 6.22 5.85 2.52
C ALA A 31 6.16 4.33 2.37
N VAL A 32 5.91 3.62 3.47
CA VAL A 32 5.81 2.16 3.46
C VAL A 32 4.64 1.70 2.60
N LEU A 33 3.48 2.37 2.71
CA LEU A 33 2.32 2.05 1.89
C LEU A 33 2.59 2.26 0.42
N ARG A 34 3.28 3.34 0.05
CA ARG A 34 3.63 3.61 -1.35
C ARG A 34 4.58 2.56 -1.90
N ILE A 35 5.60 2.19 -1.13
CA ILE A 35 6.55 1.15 -1.54
C ILE A 35 5.82 -0.17 -1.74
N GLY A 36 5.01 -0.58 -0.77
CA GLY A 36 4.25 -1.83 -0.86
C GLY A 36 3.30 -1.83 -2.06
N ALA A 37 2.63 -0.72 -2.30
CA ALA A 37 1.70 -0.60 -3.42
C ALA A 37 2.43 -0.66 -4.76
N VAL A 38 3.59 -0.01 -4.89
CA VAL A 38 4.39 -0.07 -6.12
C VAL A 38 4.81 -1.51 -6.41
N GLU A 39 5.35 -2.21 -5.41
CA GLU A 39 5.79 -3.59 -5.60
C GLU A 39 4.61 -4.50 -5.95
N MET A 40 3.50 -4.34 -5.28
CA MET A 40 2.33 -5.19 -5.49
C MET A 40 1.68 -4.96 -6.84
N LEU A 41 1.62 -3.72 -7.31
CA LEU A 41 0.85 -3.37 -8.50
C LEU A 41 1.68 -3.29 -9.77
N PHE A 42 2.96 -2.94 -9.67
CA PHE A 42 3.79 -2.63 -10.85
C PHE A 42 5.04 -3.48 -10.99
N VAL A 43 5.39 -4.28 -10.00
CA VAL A 43 6.56 -5.16 -10.08
C VAL A 43 6.08 -6.61 -10.20
N GLU A 44 6.07 -7.12 -11.42
CA GLU A 44 5.54 -8.45 -11.71
C GLU A 44 6.31 -9.58 -11.06
N THR A 45 7.60 -9.38 -10.79
CA THR A 45 8.45 -10.41 -10.20
C THR A 45 8.24 -10.56 -8.70
N VAL A 46 7.50 -9.64 -8.07
CA VAL A 46 7.22 -9.69 -6.65
C VAL A 46 5.76 -10.08 -6.44
N PRO A 47 5.48 -11.28 -5.89
CA PRO A 47 4.10 -11.66 -5.59
C PRO A 47 3.47 -10.69 -4.59
N PRO A 48 2.16 -10.39 -4.74
CA PRO A 48 1.50 -9.44 -3.83
C PRO A 48 1.66 -9.77 -2.35
N LYS A 49 1.59 -11.04 -1.99
CA LYS A 49 1.75 -11.44 -0.59
C LYS A 49 3.14 -11.12 -0.06
N VAL A 50 4.16 -11.28 -0.90
CA VAL A 50 5.54 -10.95 -0.52
C VAL A 50 5.68 -9.44 -0.34
N ALA A 51 5.10 -8.65 -1.24
CA ALA A 51 5.13 -7.20 -1.14
C ALA A 51 4.48 -6.73 0.16
N ILE A 52 3.36 -7.32 0.53
CA ILE A 52 2.66 -6.98 1.77
C ILE A 52 3.53 -7.35 2.99
N GLN A 53 4.13 -8.55 2.98
CA GLN A 53 4.99 -8.98 4.08
C GLN A 53 6.20 -8.08 4.27
N GLU A 54 6.83 -7.68 3.16
CA GLU A 54 7.96 -6.76 3.22
C GLU A 54 7.56 -5.41 3.79
N ALA A 55 6.40 -4.90 3.39
CA ALA A 55 5.88 -3.65 3.92
C ALA A 55 5.60 -3.75 5.42
N ILE A 56 5.05 -4.87 5.86
CA ILE A 56 4.81 -5.10 7.28
C ILE A 56 6.12 -5.09 8.07
N LEU A 57 7.17 -5.73 7.53
CA LEU A 57 8.47 -5.73 8.17
C LEU A 57 9.05 -4.32 8.28
N LEU A 58 8.92 -3.52 7.23
CA LEU A 58 9.36 -2.13 7.26
C LEU A 58 8.59 -1.34 8.32
N ALA A 59 7.29 -1.58 8.43
CA ALA A 59 6.47 -0.93 9.44
C ALA A 59 6.89 -1.34 10.85
N GLU A 60 7.27 -2.61 11.05
CA GLU A 60 7.76 -3.08 12.34
C GLU A 60 9.09 -2.43 12.72
N MET A 61 9.96 -2.23 11.73
CA MET A 61 11.30 -1.68 11.96
C MET A 61 11.29 -0.16 12.17
N TYR A 62 10.45 0.55 11.45
CA TYR A 62 10.52 2.01 11.38
C TYR A 62 9.24 2.73 11.79
N GLY A 63 8.12 2.03 11.86
CA GLY A 63 6.85 2.65 12.21
C GLY A 63 6.54 2.58 13.70
N GLY A 64 5.38 3.04 14.07
CA GLY A 64 4.89 2.95 15.43
C GLY A 64 4.30 1.58 15.74
N GLU A 65 3.83 1.42 16.98
CA GLU A 65 3.31 0.14 17.45
C GLU A 65 2.15 -0.41 16.62
N GLU A 66 1.29 0.48 16.12
CA GLU A 66 0.13 0.10 15.34
C GLU A 66 0.41 0.02 13.83
N SER A 67 1.59 0.46 13.39
CA SER A 67 1.90 0.54 11.95
C SER A 67 1.83 -0.78 11.23
N PRO A 68 2.37 -1.90 11.75
CA PRO A 68 2.28 -3.17 11.02
C PRO A 68 0.85 -3.59 10.75
N ARG A 69 -0.02 -3.45 11.73
CA ARG A 69 -1.43 -3.82 11.61
C ARG A 69 -2.14 -2.93 10.61
N PHE A 70 -1.89 -1.63 10.67
CA PHE A 70 -2.46 -0.66 9.77
C PHE A 70 -2.02 -0.91 8.32
N VAL A 71 -0.72 -1.09 8.10
CA VAL A 71 -0.16 -1.36 6.78
C VAL A 71 -0.74 -2.64 6.18
N ASN A 72 -0.81 -3.71 7.00
CA ASN A 72 -1.39 -4.96 6.53
C ASN A 72 -2.84 -4.78 6.08
N GLY A 73 -3.64 -4.09 6.89
CA GLY A 73 -5.06 -3.86 6.56
C GLY A 73 -5.24 -3.06 5.28
N VAL A 74 -4.47 -1.99 5.11
CA VAL A 74 -4.58 -1.14 3.93
C VAL A 74 -4.14 -1.86 2.67
N LEU A 75 -2.99 -2.53 2.71
CA LEU A 75 -2.47 -3.23 1.53
C LEU A 75 -3.33 -4.44 1.17
N ASP A 76 -3.88 -5.14 2.14
CA ASP A 76 -4.80 -6.24 1.87
C ASP A 76 -6.07 -5.73 1.19
N ALA A 77 -6.61 -4.62 1.65
CA ALA A 77 -7.78 -4.00 1.02
C ALA A 77 -7.46 -3.54 -0.41
N LEU A 78 -6.28 -2.98 -0.62
CA LEU A 78 -5.83 -2.57 -1.95
C LEU A 78 -5.73 -3.78 -2.88
N PHE A 79 -5.13 -4.87 -2.42
CA PHE A 79 -5.00 -6.08 -3.21
C PHE A 79 -6.38 -6.63 -3.60
N LYS A 80 -7.29 -6.71 -2.66
CA LYS A 80 -8.65 -7.19 -2.91
C LYS A 80 -9.40 -6.28 -3.88
N GLY A 81 -9.22 -4.97 -3.76
CA GLY A 81 -9.85 -4.01 -4.66
C GLY A 81 -9.38 -4.17 -6.09
N VAL A 82 -8.08 -4.38 -6.30
CA VAL A 82 -7.53 -4.61 -7.63
C VAL A 82 -7.98 -5.95 -8.17
N ALA A 83 -7.94 -7.01 -7.36
CA ALA A 83 -8.32 -8.35 -7.78
C ALA A 83 -9.79 -8.45 -8.19
N THR A 84 -10.66 -7.67 -7.55
CA THR A 84 -12.10 -7.66 -7.87
C THR A 84 -12.47 -6.66 -8.94
N GLY A 85 -11.51 -5.88 -9.43
CA GLY A 85 -11.77 -4.87 -10.45
C GLY A 85 -12.36 -3.56 -9.96
N LEU A 86 -12.49 -3.39 -8.64
CA LEU A 86 -12.99 -2.14 -8.06
C LEU A 86 -11.98 -1.01 -8.21
N ILE A 87 -10.69 -1.35 -8.24
CA ILE A 87 -9.61 -0.41 -8.47
C ILE A 87 -8.98 -0.73 -9.81
N LYS A 88 -8.88 0.27 -10.67
CA LYS A 88 -8.20 0.10 -11.96
C LYS A 88 -6.83 0.75 -11.87
N VAL A 89 -5.83 -0.03 -12.24
CA VAL A 89 -4.46 0.46 -12.29
C VAL A 89 -4.00 0.35 -13.74
N THR A 90 -3.60 1.47 -14.32
CA THR A 90 -3.09 1.49 -15.68
C THR A 90 -1.58 1.68 -15.65
N ASP A 91 -0.90 0.90 -16.48
CA ASP A 91 0.55 1.00 -16.59
C ASP A 91 0.98 2.29 -17.27
#